data_c1acde271ecb38cbfe434db7f290472f
#
_entry.id   c1acde271ecb38cbfe434db7f290472f
#
_cell.length_a   1.000
_cell.length_b   1.000
_cell.length_c   1.000
_cell.angle_alpha   90.00
_cell.angle_beta   90.00
_cell.angle_gamma   90.00
#
_symmetry.space_group_name_H-M   'P 1'
#
loop_
_entity.id
_entity.type
_entity.pdbx_description
1 polymer ?
#
loop_
_entity_poly.entity_id
_entity_poly.type
_entity_poly.pdbx_seq_one_letter_code
_entity_poly.pdbx_strand_id
1 'polypeptide(L)'
;MALPQLLALPLVAALCNLRWVDCRWVLGIGLGMLVLSCLGGTHLTSAWIRDDFYVLQLLQIFGQPMAVLPLLMLSTGSITPMEGPFASAWFNTVKGLAAVIATGVLDVLTTRRLHFHSTMLVDSLGNSPLVDDGVAGLARRLHQQAVVLTSADLYYCMAGLAAVLILLIFWLPTRIYPPRAPT
;
A
#
# COMPACT_ATOMS: atom_id res chain seq x y z
N MET A 1 6.00 -2.32 15.87
CA MET A 1 4.76 -2.20 15.08
C MET A 1 4.16 -3.52 14.59
N ALA A 2 4.83 -4.64 14.73
CA ALA A 2 4.31 -5.97 14.31
C ALA A 2 3.22 -6.56 15.24
N LEU A 3 3.16 -6.15 16.52
CA LEU A 3 2.21 -6.70 17.49
C LEU A 3 0.72 -6.52 17.12
N PRO A 4 0.25 -5.32 16.72
CA PRO A 4 -1.15 -5.17 16.34
C PRO A 4 -1.54 -5.95 15.09
N GLN A 5 -0.59 -6.16 14.17
CA GLN A 5 -0.80 -6.92 12.94
C GLN A 5 -0.96 -8.42 13.20
N LEU A 6 -0.29 -8.96 14.22
CA LEU A 6 -0.46 -10.33 14.70
C LEU A 6 -1.87 -10.62 15.23
N LEU A 7 -2.53 -9.61 15.81
CA LEU A 7 -3.91 -9.71 16.26
C LEU A 7 -4.92 -9.49 15.12
N ALA A 8 -4.60 -8.61 14.18
CA ALA A 8 -5.45 -8.32 13.03
C ALA A 8 -5.59 -9.52 12.08
N LEU A 9 -4.52 -10.29 11.87
CA LEU A 9 -4.51 -11.47 11.00
C LEU A 9 -5.56 -12.54 11.39
N PRO A 10 -5.57 -13.08 12.64
CA PRO A 10 -6.56 -14.08 13.02
C PRO A 10 -7.98 -13.51 13.06
N LEU A 11 -8.14 -12.25 13.40
CA LEU A 11 -9.44 -11.59 13.41
C LEU A 11 -10.03 -11.49 12.00
N VAL A 12 -9.24 -11.09 11.02
CA VAL A 12 -9.68 -11.03 9.61
C VAL A 12 -9.88 -12.43 9.06
N ALA A 13 -9.05 -13.42 9.43
CA ALA A 13 -9.24 -14.81 9.03
C ALA A 13 -10.58 -15.36 9.58
N ALA A 14 -10.90 -15.08 10.84
CA ALA A 14 -12.18 -15.43 11.43
C ALA A 14 -13.35 -14.73 10.72
N LEU A 15 -13.19 -13.44 10.36
CA LEU A 15 -14.20 -12.68 9.61
C LEU A 15 -14.46 -13.30 8.24
N CYS A 16 -13.41 -13.67 7.49
CA CYS A 16 -13.52 -14.31 6.19
C CYS A 16 -14.14 -15.72 6.26
N ASN A 17 -14.01 -16.40 7.41
CA ASN A 17 -14.61 -17.72 7.63
C ASN A 17 -16.10 -17.65 8.03
N LEU A 18 -16.62 -16.47 8.32
CA LEU A 18 -18.03 -16.28 8.60
C LEU A 18 -18.88 -16.50 7.33
N ARG A 19 -19.88 -17.38 7.43
CA ARG A 19 -20.76 -17.79 6.34
C ARG A 19 -21.57 -16.65 5.68
N TRP A 20 -21.64 -15.52 6.35
CA TRP A 20 -22.44 -14.36 5.94
C TRP A 20 -21.63 -13.26 5.28
N VAL A 21 -20.30 -13.39 5.26
CA VAL A 21 -19.39 -12.37 4.77
C VAL A 21 -18.76 -12.86 3.45
N ASP A 22 -19.04 -12.16 2.37
CA ASP A 22 -18.38 -12.42 1.08
C ASP A 22 -16.95 -11.87 1.09
N CYS A 23 -15.98 -12.71 0.73
CA CYS A 23 -14.56 -12.32 0.65
C CYS A 23 -14.32 -11.10 -0.24
N ARG A 24 -15.17 -10.83 -1.24
CA ARG A 24 -15.10 -9.64 -2.09
C ARG A 24 -15.29 -8.35 -1.33
N TRP A 25 -16.27 -8.31 -0.42
CA TRP A 25 -16.54 -7.12 0.40
C TRP A 25 -15.39 -6.84 1.36
N VAL A 26 -14.84 -7.90 1.97
CA VAL A 26 -13.67 -7.77 2.86
C VAL A 26 -12.47 -7.23 2.07
N LEU A 27 -12.23 -7.75 0.86
CA LEU A 27 -11.18 -7.26 -0.04
C LEU A 27 -11.41 -5.79 -0.41
N GLY A 28 -12.64 -5.42 -0.79
CA GLY A 28 -13.00 -4.05 -1.15
C GLY A 28 -12.81 -3.08 0.00
N ILE A 29 -13.24 -3.44 1.21
CA ILE A 29 -13.04 -2.62 2.42
C ILE A 29 -11.55 -2.50 2.72
N GLY A 30 -10.78 -3.59 2.66
CA GLY A 30 -9.33 -3.58 2.88
C GLY A 30 -8.60 -2.66 1.92
N LEU A 31 -8.89 -2.75 0.62
CA LEU A 31 -8.33 -1.85 -0.39
C LEU A 31 -8.80 -0.40 -0.19
N GLY A 32 -10.06 -0.18 0.20
CA GLY A 32 -10.58 1.15 0.54
C GLY A 32 -9.83 1.78 1.71
N MET A 33 -9.53 1.02 2.76
CA MET A 33 -8.70 1.49 3.88
C MET A 33 -7.28 1.84 3.43
N LEU A 34 -6.69 1.06 2.52
CA LEU A 34 -5.38 1.36 1.95
C LEU A 34 -5.40 2.64 1.10
N VAL A 35 -6.44 2.84 0.28
CA VAL A 35 -6.63 4.09 -0.48
C VAL A 35 -6.73 5.29 0.45
N LEU A 36 -7.55 5.21 1.51
CA LEU A 36 -7.70 6.27 2.50
C LEU A 36 -6.37 6.57 3.21
N SER A 37 -5.61 5.53 3.57
CA SER A 37 -4.28 5.69 4.16
C SER A 37 -3.31 6.38 3.19
N CYS A 38 -3.32 6.00 1.92
CA CYS A 38 -2.49 6.64 0.90
C CYS A 38 -2.91 8.10 0.67
N LEU A 39 -4.20 8.40 0.58
CA LEU A 39 -4.70 9.76 0.44
C LEU A 39 -4.34 10.62 1.67
N GLY A 40 -4.41 10.07 2.88
CA GLY A 40 -3.91 10.76 4.07
C GLY A 40 -2.41 11.08 3.98
N GLY A 41 -1.62 10.15 3.42
CA GLY A 41 -0.18 10.34 3.17
C GLY A 41 0.15 11.41 2.12
N THR A 42 -0.79 11.81 1.25
CA THR A 42 -0.56 12.89 0.28
C THR A 42 -0.50 14.28 0.93
N HIS A 43 -1.08 14.45 2.11
CA HIS A 43 -1.03 15.68 2.89
C HIS A 43 0.21 15.78 3.80
N LEU A 44 1.20 14.94 3.58
CA LEU A 44 2.48 14.98 4.30
C LEU A 44 3.13 16.36 4.18
N THR A 45 3.49 16.93 5.34
CA THR A 45 4.29 18.14 5.45
C THR A 45 5.55 17.87 6.25
N SER A 46 6.56 18.72 6.08
CA SER A 46 7.82 18.62 6.86
C SER A 46 7.62 18.82 8.36
N ALA A 47 6.45 19.28 8.81
CA ALA A 47 6.08 19.51 10.20
C ALA A 47 5.40 18.29 10.87
N TRP A 48 5.13 17.22 10.11
CA TRP A 48 4.49 16.02 10.66
C TRP A 48 5.37 15.36 11.70
N ILE A 49 4.78 15.15 12.88
CA ILE A 49 5.38 14.44 14.01
C ILE A 49 4.91 12.99 13.96
N ARG A 50 5.60 12.12 14.67
CA ARG A 50 5.30 10.69 14.77
C ARG A 50 3.82 10.37 15.07
N ASP A 51 3.16 11.24 15.82
CA ASP A 51 1.79 11.05 16.26
C ASP A 51 0.77 11.21 15.13
N ASP A 52 1.07 12.02 14.12
CA ASP A 52 0.21 12.22 12.94
C ASP A 52 0.10 10.96 12.07
N PHE A 53 1.11 10.08 12.15
CA PHE A 53 1.12 8.83 11.40
C PHE A 53 0.30 7.69 12.03
N TYR A 54 -0.13 7.80 13.30
CA TYR A 54 -0.84 6.70 13.96
C TYR A 54 -2.14 6.32 13.26
N VAL A 55 -2.92 7.28 12.81
CA VAL A 55 -4.19 7.02 12.10
C VAL A 55 -3.94 6.30 10.79
N LEU A 56 -2.95 6.74 10.01
CA LEU A 56 -2.59 6.11 8.73
C LEU A 56 -2.07 4.69 8.93
N GLN A 57 -1.26 4.48 9.97
CA GLN A 57 -0.75 3.16 10.33
C GLN A 57 -1.87 2.22 10.80
N LEU A 58 -2.83 2.72 11.56
CA LEU A 58 -3.98 1.93 12.01
C LEU A 58 -4.81 1.45 10.82
N LEU A 59 -5.06 2.32 9.84
CA LEU A 59 -5.71 1.96 8.58
C LEU A 59 -4.92 0.87 7.81
N GLN A 60 -3.60 0.95 7.79
CA GLN A 60 -2.75 -0.06 7.12
C GLN A 60 -2.72 -1.39 7.87
N ILE A 61 -2.70 -1.38 9.22
CA ILE A 61 -2.68 -2.59 10.05
C ILE A 61 -3.91 -3.48 9.76
N PHE A 62 -5.08 -2.87 9.57
CA PHE A 62 -6.29 -3.61 9.23
C PHE A 62 -6.46 -3.78 7.72
N GLY A 63 -6.13 -2.79 6.92
CA GLY A 63 -6.29 -2.81 5.47
C GLY A 63 -5.44 -3.88 4.78
N GLN A 64 -4.19 -4.07 5.20
CA GLN A 64 -3.30 -5.07 4.61
C GLN A 64 -3.81 -6.52 4.77
N PRO A 65 -4.14 -7.02 5.99
CA PRO A 65 -4.69 -8.35 6.13
C PRO A 65 -6.03 -8.53 5.40
N MET A 66 -6.89 -7.50 5.41
CA MET A 66 -8.18 -7.53 4.70
C MET A 66 -8.04 -7.53 3.17
N ALA A 67 -6.91 -7.09 2.63
CA ALA A 67 -6.61 -7.22 1.21
C ALA A 67 -5.95 -8.57 0.88
N VAL A 68 -4.98 -9.02 1.68
CA VAL A 68 -4.16 -10.20 1.38
C VAL A 68 -4.90 -11.52 1.63
N LEU A 69 -5.62 -11.65 2.74
CA LEU A 69 -6.29 -12.92 3.12
C LEU A 69 -7.41 -13.30 2.14
N PRO A 70 -8.35 -12.41 1.77
CA PRO A 70 -9.36 -12.76 0.78
C PRO A 70 -8.75 -13.07 -0.59
N LEU A 71 -7.69 -12.37 -1.00
CA LEU A 71 -6.99 -12.64 -2.24
C LEU A 71 -6.39 -14.05 -2.25
N LEU A 72 -5.76 -14.46 -1.14
CA LEU A 72 -5.24 -15.81 -0.96
C LEU A 72 -6.37 -16.85 -1.01
N MET A 73 -7.48 -16.62 -0.33
CA MET A 73 -8.64 -17.52 -0.34
C MET A 73 -9.26 -17.65 -1.73
N LEU A 74 -9.36 -16.53 -2.46
CA LEU A 74 -9.85 -16.51 -3.84
C LEU A 74 -8.93 -17.31 -4.78
N SER A 75 -7.62 -17.19 -4.62
CA SER A 75 -6.64 -17.90 -5.46
C SER A 75 -6.55 -19.39 -5.17
N THR A 76 -6.83 -19.81 -3.93
CA THR A 76 -6.74 -21.21 -3.51
C THR A 76 -8.07 -21.95 -3.49
N GLY A 77 -9.18 -21.22 -3.45
CA GLY A 77 -10.53 -21.81 -3.27
C GLY A 77 -11.06 -22.64 -4.45
N SER A 78 -10.44 -22.54 -5.64
CA SER A 78 -10.80 -23.30 -6.85
C SER A 78 -9.88 -24.50 -7.10
N ILE A 79 -8.91 -24.75 -6.21
CA ILE A 79 -7.85 -25.74 -6.43
C ILE A 79 -8.17 -27.02 -5.67
N THR A 80 -7.92 -28.17 -6.32
CA THR A 80 -8.09 -29.47 -5.69
C THR A 80 -7.03 -29.68 -4.60
N PRO A 81 -7.31 -30.42 -3.50
CA PRO A 81 -6.35 -30.64 -2.42
C PRO A 81 -5.03 -31.26 -2.85
N MET A 82 -5.04 -32.07 -3.92
CA MET A 82 -3.83 -32.68 -4.50
C MET A 82 -2.90 -31.66 -5.16
N GLU A 83 -3.43 -30.56 -5.69
CA GLU A 83 -2.69 -29.52 -6.40
C GLU A 83 -2.28 -28.37 -5.48
N GLY A 84 -2.69 -28.39 -4.21
CA GLY A 84 -2.43 -27.35 -3.22
C GLY A 84 -0.96 -26.92 -3.11
N PRO A 85 0.02 -27.84 -3.00
CA PRO A 85 1.44 -27.49 -2.94
C PRO A 85 1.93 -26.77 -4.19
N PHE A 86 1.49 -27.20 -5.38
CA PHE A 86 1.87 -26.58 -6.65
C PHE A 86 1.29 -25.16 -6.79
N ALA A 87 0.03 -24.98 -6.43
CA ALA A 87 -0.63 -23.69 -6.43
C ALA A 87 0.00 -22.71 -5.45
N SER A 88 0.39 -23.19 -4.27
CA SER A 88 1.10 -22.37 -3.28
C SER A 88 2.48 -21.93 -3.80
N ALA A 89 3.23 -22.83 -4.44
CA ALA A 89 4.50 -22.50 -5.06
C ALA A 89 4.33 -21.45 -6.17
N TRP A 90 3.34 -21.63 -7.04
CA TRP A 90 3.01 -20.68 -8.10
C TRP A 90 2.64 -19.30 -7.56
N PHE A 91 1.75 -19.25 -6.58
CA PHE A 91 1.34 -18.01 -5.93
C PHE A 91 2.54 -17.25 -5.33
N ASN A 92 3.41 -17.95 -4.62
CA ASN A 92 4.61 -17.35 -4.03
C ASN A 92 5.60 -16.85 -5.09
N THR A 93 5.75 -17.56 -6.19
CA THR A 93 6.61 -17.15 -7.31
C THR A 93 6.07 -15.88 -7.97
N VAL A 94 4.78 -15.85 -8.29
CA VAL A 94 4.14 -14.66 -8.88
C VAL A 94 4.22 -13.46 -7.94
N LYS A 95 3.94 -13.67 -6.65
CA LYS A 95 4.07 -12.63 -5.62
C LYS A 95 5.50 -12.09 -5.51
N GLY A 96 6.49 -12.98 -5.53
CA GLY A 96 7.91 -12.60 -5.49
C GLY A 96 8.31 -11.77 -6.71
N LEU A 97 7.94 -12.23 -7.91
CA LEU A 97 8.20 -11.51 -9.16
C LEU A 97 7.52 -10.13 -9.17
N ALA A 98 6.25 -10.07 -8.77
CA ALA A 98 5.51 -8.82 -8.68
C ALA A 98 6.16 -7.84 -7.70
N ALA A 99 6.67 -8.33 -6.56
CA ALA A 99 7.38 -7.50 -5.58
C ALA A 99 8.66 -6.90 -6.15
N VAL A 100 9.46 -7.68 -6.90
CA VAL A 100 10.68 -7.19 -7.54
C VAL A 100 10.36 -6.11 -8.58
N ILE A 101 9.37 -6.36 -9.45
CA ILE A 101 8.93 -5.39 -10.45
C ILE A 101 8.42 -4.10 -9.77
N ALA A 102 7.58 -4.23 -8.75
CA ALA A 102 7.04 -3.09 -8.02
C ALA A 102 8.14 -2.25 -7.38
N THR A 103 9.13 -2.90 -6.75
CA THR A 103 10.28 -2.21 -6.14
C THR A 103 11.09 -1.45 -7.19
N GLY A 104 11.38 -2.06 -8.34
CA GLY A 104 12.11 -1.42 -9.43
C GLY A 104 11.35 -0.21 -10.01
N VAL A 105 10.04 -0.33 -10.20
CA VAL A 105 9.19 0.78 -10.67
C VAL A 105 9.17 1.92 -9.66
N LEU A 106 9.01 1.60 -8.37
CA LEU A 106 9.03 2.60 -7.29
C LEU A 106 10.37 3.32 -7.19
N ASP A 107 11.48 2.62 -7.34
CA ASP A 107 12.82 3.21 -7.31
C ASP A 107 13.03 4.20 -8.45
N VAL A 108 12.66 3.82 -9.67
CA VAL A 108 12.70 4.71 -10.84
C VAL A 108 11.79 5.92 -10.66
N LEU A 109 10.57 5.74 -10.18
CA LEU A 109 9.64 6.84 -9.93
C LEU A 109 10.18 7.78 -8.85
N THR A 110 10.70 7.23 -7.76
CA THR A 110 11.30 8.01 -6.66
C THR A 110 12.45 8.86 -7.17
N THR A 111 13.38 8.28 -7.91
CA THR A 111 14.54 8.98 -8.46
C THR A 111 14.12 10.10 -9.42
N ARG A 112 13.19 9.83 -10.33
CA ARG A 112 12.70 10.83 -11.28
C ARG A 112 11.98 11.98 -10.59
N ARG A 113 11.11 11.69 -9.61
CA ARG A 113 10.37 12.72 -8.89
C ARG A 113 11.27 13.54 -7.99
N LEU A 114 12.23 12.90 -7.32
CA LEU A 114 13.20 13.61 -6.49
C LEU A 114 14.03 14.60 -7.32
N HIS A 115 14.51 14.21 -8.50
CA HIS A 115 15.20 15.12 -9.41
C HIS A 115 14.30 16.27 -9.86
N PHE A 116 13.07 15.98 -10.25
CA PHE A 116 12.12 16.99 -10.69
C PHE A 116 11.86 18.03 -9.58
N HIS A 117 11.54 17.59 -8.36
CA HIS A 117 11.27 18.51 -7.25
C HIS A 117 12.52 19.26 -6.79
N SER A 118 13.70 18.62 -6.78
CA SER A 118 14.94 19.32 -6.43
C SER A 118 15.27 20.42 -7.43
N THR A 119 15.10 20.20 -8.73
CA THR A 119 15.33 21.21 -9.76
C THR A 119 14.34 22.37 -9.64
N MET A 120 13.04 22.07 -9.48
CA MET A 120 12.03 23.10 -9.28
C MET A 120 12.28 23.96 -8.04
N LEU A 121 12.71 23.35 -6.95
CA LEU A 121 13.00 24.09 -5.71
C LEU A 121 14.24 24.96 -5.86
N VAL A 122 15.28 24.49 -6.58
CA VAL A 122 16.48 25.31 -6.89
C VAL A 122 16.11 26.50 -7.79
N ASP A 123 15.31 26.28 -8.83
CA ASP A 123 14.86 27.34 -9.73
C ASP A 123 14.05 28.42 -9.00
N SER A 124 13.21 28.00 -8.03
CA SER A 124 12.41 28.93 -7.23
C SER A 124 13.26 29.77 -6.28
N LEU A 125 14.45 29.31 -5.89
CA LEU A 125 15.38 30.06 -5.03
C LEU A 125 16.20 31.10 -5.80
N GLY A 126 16.38 30.94 -7.11
CA GLY A 126 17.15 31.87 -7.93
C GLY A 126 16.68 33.32 -7.86
N ASN A 127 15.46 33.56 -7.36
CA ASN A 127 14.83 34.90 -7.18
C ASN A 127 14.66 35.32 -5.72
N SER A 128 15.08 34.52 -4.74
CA SER A 128 14.93 34.84 -3.31
C SER A 128 16.27 35.26 -2.70
N PRO A 129 16.29 36.32 -1.86
CA PRO A 129 17.50 36.69 -1.14
C PRO A 129 17.92 35.53 -0.23
N LEU A 130 19.20 35.18 -0.33
CA LEU A 130 19.82 34.12 0.47
C LEU A 130 19.57 34.37 1.96
N VAL A 131 18.86 33.47 2.61
CA VAL A 131 18.63 33.50 4.05
C VAL A 131 19.92 33.11 4.76
N ASP A 132 20.13 33.65 5.92
CA ASP A 132 21.33 33.68 6.79
C ASP A 132 21.93 32.33 7.23
N ASP A 133 21.36 31.21 6.83
CA ASP A 133 21.69 29.84 7.30
C ASP A 133 22.92 29.18 6.59
N GLY A 134 23.55 29.87 5.67
CA GLY A 134 24.64 29.30 4.87
C GLY A 134 24.18 28.26 3.82
N VAL A 135 24.98 28.04 2.76
CA VAL A 135 24.66 27.19 1.62
C VAL A 135 24.35 25.75 2.02
N ALA A 136 25.00 25.21 3.03
CA ALA A 136 24.81 23.82 3.49
C ALA A 136 23.45 23.64 4.21
N GLY A 137 23.01 24.61 5.01
CA GLY A 137 21.72 24.57 5.68
C GLY A 137 20.57 24.65 4.67
N LEU A 138 20.69 25.50 3.67
CA LEU A 138 19.72 25.63 2.60
C LEU A 138 19.62 24.35 1.78
N ALA A 139 20.73 23.76 1.36
CA ALA A 139 20.75 22.50 0.60
C ALA A 139 20.04 21.37 1.35
N ARG A 140 20.24 21.28 2.66
CA ARG A 140 19.59 20.28 3.51
C ARG A 140 18.08 20.48 3.59
N ARG A 141 17.61 21.70 3.75
CA ARG A 141 16.16 22.03 3.77
C ARG A 141 15.50 21.72 2.43
N LEU A 142 16.16 22.09 1.32
CA LEU A 142 15.71 21.77 -0.04
C LEU A 142 15.55 20.27 -0.25
N HIS A 143 16.57 19.51 0.14
CA HIS A 143 16.54 18.07 0.00
C HIS A 143 15.40 17.46 0.84
N GLN A 144 15.18 17.92 2.07
CA GLN A 144 14.07 17.47 2.91
C GLN A 144 12.71 17.76 2.26
N GLN A 145 12.52 18.97 1.73
CA GLN A 145 11.28 19.33 1.04
C GLN A 145 11.06 18.52 -0.24
N ALA A 146 12.11 18.30 -1.04
CA ALA A 146 12.04 17.47 -2.23
C ALA A 146 11.64 16.03 -1.90
N VAL A 147 12.17 15.45 -0.82
CA VAL A 147 11.80 14.10 -0.35
C VAL A 147 10.34 14.04 0.08
N VAL A 148 9.84 15.04 0.81
CA VAL A 148 8.43 15.10 1.24
C VAL A 148 7.49 15.17 0.04
N LEU A 149 7.76 16.05 -0.94
CA LEU A 149 6.97 16.18 -2.16
C LEU A 149 7.00 14.89 -3.00
N THR A 150 8.17 14.28 -3.12
CA THR A 150 8.32 12.99 -3.81
C THR A 150 7.50 11.90 -3.13
N SER A 151 7.51 11.85 -1.80
CA SER A 151 6.72 10.88 -1.04
C SER A 151 5.21 11.10 -1.24
N ALA A 152 4.74 12.34 -1.26
CA ALA A 152 3.34 12.67 -1.53
C ALA A 152 2.91 12.18 -2.93
N ASP A 153 3.74 12.41 -3.96
CA ASP A 153 3.49 11.93 -5.33
C ASP A 153 3.41 10.41 -5.40
N LEU A 154 4.29 9.70 -4.69
CA LEU A 154 4.26 8.23 -4.62
C LEU A 154 2.97 7.74 -3.95
N TYR A 155 2.51 8.40 -2.89
CA TYR A 155 1.23 8.08 -2.27
C TYR A 155 0.05 8.28 -3.22
N TYR A 156 0.05 9.33 -4.05
CA TYR A 156 -0.96 9.49 -5.11
C TYR A 156 -0.94 8.35 -6.12
N CYS A 157 0.24 7.94 -6.59
CA CYS A 157 0.37 6.81 -7.50
C CYS A 157 -0.16 5.51 -6.88
N MET A 158 0.18 5.24 -5.62
CA MET A 158 -0.29 4.06 -4.89
C MET A 158 -1.80 4.08 -4.66
N ALA A 159 -2.37 5.25 -4.31
CA ALA A 159 -3.81 5.42 -4.18
C ALA A 159 -4.53 5.16 -5.50
N GLY A 160 -4.01 5.67 -6.61
CA GLY A 160 -4.55 5.43 -7.95
C GLY A 160 -4.53 3.94 -8.32
N LEU A 161 -3.41 3.26 -8.07
CA LEU A 161 -3.30 1.82 -8.31
C LEU A 161 -4.31 1.02 -7.47
N ALA A 162 -4.43 1.33 -6.19
CA ALA A 162 -5.38 0.66 -5.31
C ALA A 162 -6.84 0.95 -5.71
N ALA A 163 -7.16 2.15 -6.19
CA ALA A 163 -8.48 2.48 -6.74
C ALA A 163 -8.81 1.66 -8.00
N VAL A 164 -7.84 1.48 -8.90
CA VAL A 164 -8.00 0.59 -10.07
C VAL A 164 -8.26 -0.84 -9.63
N LEU A 165 -7.54 -1.34 -8.62
CA LEU A 165 -7.78 -2.68 -8.07
C LEU A 165 -9.19 -2.82 -7.48
N ILE A 166 -9.74 -1.79 -6.83
CA ILE A 166 -11.12 -1.79 -6.33
C ILE A 166 -12.11 -1.95 -7.50
N LEU A 167 -11.89 -1.25 -8.61
CA LEU A 167 -12.73 -1.40 -9.79
C LEU A 167 -12.68 -2.82 -10.37
N LEU A 168 -11.51 -3.46 -10.34
CA LEU A 168 -11.35 -4.86 -10.79
C LEU A 168 -12.08 -5.87 -9.90
N ILE A 169 -12.38 -5.55 -8.64
CA ILE A 169 -13.15 -6.44 -7.74
C ILE A 169 -14.55 -6.74 -8.31
N PHE A 170 -15.14 -5.80 -9.03
CA PHE A 170 -16.46 -6.01 -9.64
C PHE A 170 -16.47 -7.15 -10.69
N TRP A 171 -15.30 -7.47 -11.25
CA TRP A 171 -15.15 -8.55 -12.23
C TRP A 171 -14.88 -9.91 -11.59
N LEU A 172 -14.58 -9.95 -10.27
CA LEU A 172 -14.36 -11.20 -9.56
C LEU A 172 -15.69 -11.96 -9.36
N PRO A 173 -15.68 -13.31 -9.44
CA PRO A 173 -16.89 -14.12 -9.25
C PRO A 173 -17.46 -13.92 -7.83
N THR A 174 -18.78 -13.85 -7.74
CA THR A 174 -19.51 -13.77 -6.48
C THR A 174 -19.52 -15.14 -5.80
N ARG A 175 -19.31 -15.16 -4.47
CA ARG A 175 -19.42 -16.33 -3.59
C ARG A 175 -18.34 -17.40 -3.81
N ILE A 176 -17.16 -17.14 -3.28
CA ILE A 176 -16.20 -18.20 -3.00
C ILE A 176 -16.26 -18.47 -1.51
N TYR A 177 -16.93 -19.55 -1.12
CA TYR A 177 -16.87 -20.07 0.24
C TYR A 177 -15.68 -20.99 0.38
N PRO A 178 -15.03 -21.05 1.55
CA PRO A 178 -14.02 -22.08 1.78
C PRO A 178 -14.68 -23.45 1.54
N PRO A 179 -13.98 -24.38 0.84
CA PRO A 179 -14.51 -25.71 0.60
C PRO A 179 -14.84 -26.36 1.95
N ARG A 180 -16.07 -26.82 2.11
CA ARG A 180 -16.45 -27.59 3.30
C ARG A 180 -15.66 -28.89 3.29
N ALA A 181 -15.02 -29.20 4.42
CA ALA A 181 -14.53 -30.54 4.63
C ALA A 181 -15.70 -31.53 4.40
N PRO A 182 -15.54 -32.58 3.61
CA PRO A 182 -16.55 -33.62 3.50
C PRO A 182 -16.80 -34.17 4.90
N THR A 183 -18.05 -34.10 5.34
CA THR A 183 -18.53 -34.70 6.59
C THR A 183 -18.53 -36.20 6.47
#